data_9d8d2149bd98ca7990d71e60939794f6
#
_entry.id   9d8d2149bd98ca7990d71e60939794f6
#
_cell.length_a   1.000
_cell.length_b   1.000
_cell.length_c   1.000
_cell.angle_alpha   90.00
_cell.angle_beta   90.00
_cell.angle_gamma   90.00
#
_symmetry.space_group_name_H-M   'P 1'
#
loop_
_entity.id
_entity.type
_entity.pdbx_description
1 polymer ?
#
loop_
_entity_poly.entity_id
_entity_poly.type
_entity_poly.pdbx_seq_one_letter_code
_entity_poly.pdbx_strand_id
1 'polypeptide(L)'
;NRLREVRSRIEEEIELILRRLSGLVGSHYAEIVLDYEAYGELDFILARGNLSIKHRGSEPIFNDRMYISIIRGRHPLLPPESVVPVDVQLGKDFNTLVITGPNTGGKTVTLKTLGLLVIMAQSGLHVPAKAGTELGVFHHVLADIGDEQDIEQSLSTFSGHMKSIIDILHRAYPAALILLDELGSGTDPSEGSALAMAVLDELHSRGVRTVATTHINELKVFAHISEGMENASMEFDPLTLSPTFRLLIGVPGQSNALTVAEMLGMPAEMINKARSYMRKDFLDLEKVVSGLVEERSKLSRDNEKIEEMK
;
A
#
# COMPACT_ATOMS: atom_id res chain seq x y z
N ASN A 1 36.31 -58.68 35.74
CA ASN A 1 37.36 -58.12 34.84
C ASN A 1 37.00 -58.31 33.35
N ARG A 2 36.60 -59.52 32.90
CA ARG A 2 36.30 -59.83 31.46
C ARG A 2 35.23 -58.93 30.83
N LEU A 3 34.23 -58.54 31.62
CA LEU A 3 33.13 -57.68 31.13
C LEU A 3 33.60 -56.21 30.95
N ARG A 4 34.52 -55.74 31.76
CA ARG A 4 35.17 -54.40 31.61
C ARG A 4 36.08 -54.39 30.38
N GLU A 5 36.86 -55.43 30.17
CA GLU A 5 37.75 -55.56 28.98
C GLU A 5 36.94 -55.57 27.67
N VAL A 6 35.82 -56.29 27.64
CA VAL A 6 34.96 -56.31 26.46
C VAL A 6 34.34 -54.93 26.21
N ARG A 7 33.88 -54.24 27.24
CA ARG A 7 33.37 -52.86 27.12
C ARG A 7 34.43 -51.88 26.59
N SER A 8 35.64 -51.93 27.12
CA SER A 8 36.74 -51.08 26.65
C SER A 8 37.06 -51.30 25.19
N ARG A 9 37.10 -52.57 24.73
CA ARG A 9 37.31 -52.90 23.32
C ARG A 9 36.17 -52.43 22.41
N ILE A 10 34.94 -52.48 22.87
CA ILE A 10 33.79 -51.97 22.12
C ILE A 10 33.91 -50.44 21.98
N GLU A 11 34.28 -49.71 23.05
CA GLU A 11 34.46 -48.25 23.01
C GLU A 11 35.59 -47.87 22.06
N GLU A 12 36.73 -48.58 22.12
CA GLU A 12 37.87 -48.36 21.20
C GLU A 12 37.49 -48.59 19.73
N GLU A 13 36.74 -49.65 19.44
CA GLU A 13 36.31 -49.96 18.09
C GLU A 13 35.29 -48.95 17.58
N ILE A 14 34.37 -48.48 18.41
CA ILE A 14 33.43 -47.39 18.07
C ILE A 14 34.21 -46.13 17.71
N GLU A 15 35.23 -45.78 18.53
CA GLU A 15 36.05 -44.57 18.25
C GLU A 15 36.80 -44.71 16.94
N LEU A 16 37.37 -45.87 16.62
CA LEU A 16 38.06 -46.11 15.36
C LEU A 16 37.10 -45.99 14.16
N ILE A 17 35.90 -46.53 14.27
CA ILE A 17 34.88 -46.44 13.22
C ILE A 17 34.47 -44.96 13.03
N LEU A 18 34.21 -44.22 14.12
CA LEU A 18 33.84 -42.81 14.06
C LEU A 18 34.95 -41.95 13.44
N ARG A 19 36.21 -42.18 13.84
CA ARG A 19 37.37 -41.48 13.21
C ARG A 19 37.48 -41.78 11.71
N ARG A 20 37.26 -43.04 11.30
CA ARG A 20 37.29 -43.42 9.88
C ARG A 20 36.16 -42.71 9.09
N LEU A 21 34.94 -42.72 9.63
CA LEU A 21 33.79 -42.06 8.99
C LEU A 21 33.98 -40.57 8.92
N SER A 22 34.43 -39.91 10.01
CA SER A 22 34.75 -38.49 10.02
C SER A 22 35.86 -38.11 9.04
N GLY A 23 36.89 -38.99 8.89
CA GLY A 23 37.95 -38.80 7.90
C GLY A 23 37.42 -38.88 6.48
N LEU A 24 36.47 -39.79 6.18
CA LEU A 24 35.82 -39.88 4.85
C LEU A 24 34.99 -38.65 4.56
N VAL A 25 34.19 -38.18 5.51
CA VAL A 25 33.44 -36.90 5.36
C VAL A 25 34.42 -35.72 5.17
N GLY A 26 35.49 -35.67 5.98
CA GLY A 26 36.51 -34.62 5.88
C GLY A 26 37.25 -34.57 4.53
N SER A 27 37.46 -35.74 3.89
CA SER A 27 38.07 -35.79 2.56
C SER A 27 37.20 -35.21 1.44
N HIS A 28 35.89 -35.14 1.65
CA HIS A 28 34.93 -34.55 0.71
C HIS A 28 34.36 -33.19 1.21
N TYR A 29 34.98 -32.58 2.22
CA TYR A 29 34.50 -31.35 2.83
C TYR A 29 34.22 -30.23 1.81
N ALA A 30 35.14 -30.00 0.89
CA ALA A 30 35.01 -28.93 -0.10
C ALA A 30 33.82 -29.16 -1.05
N GLU A 31 33.62 -30.41 -1.48
CA GLU A 31 32.51 -30.81 -2.35
C GLU A 31 31.17 -30.67 -1.59
N ILE A 32 31.11 -31.12 -0.33
CA ILE A 32 29.90 -30.99 0.51
C ILE A 32 29.52 -29.54 0.75
N VAL A 33 30.49 -28.64 1.00
CA VAL A 33 30.23 -27.22 1.17
C VAL A 33 29.69 -26.59 -0.11
N LEU A 34 30.31 -26.90 -1.26
CA LEU A 34 29.85 -26.42 -2.57
C LEU A 34 28.41 -26.87 -2.88
N ASP A 35 28.11 -28.13 -2.64
CA ASP A 35 26.76 -28.67 -2.82
C ASP A 35 25.74 -28.00 -1.88
N TYR A 36 26.13 -27.76 -0.63
CA TYR A 36 25.28 -27.09 0.36
C TYR A 36 24.92 -25.65 -0.08
N GLU A 37 25.91 -24.89 -0.56
CA GLU A 37 25.70 -23.55 -1.10
C GLU A 37 24.80 -23.57 -2.35
N ALA A 38 25.04 -24.48 -3.28
CA ALA A 38 24.23 -24.66 -4.48
C ALA A 38 22.78 -25.05 -4.17
N TYR A 39 22.55 -25.91 -3.17
CA TYR A 39 21.22 -26.23 -2.67
C TYR A 39 20.52 -25.02 -2.08
N GLY A 40 21.21 -24.20 -1.30
CA GLY A 40 20.67 -22.97 -0.73
C GLY A 40 20.19 -21.98 -1.81
N GLU A 41 21.00 -21.79 -2.85
CA GLU A 41 20.61 -20.94 -3.98
C GLU A 41 19.41 -21.51 -4.74
N LEU A 42 19.41 -22.82 -5.02
CA LEU A 42 18.30 -23.47 -5.70
C LEU A 42 17.01 -23.38 -4.92
N ASP A 43 17.04 -23.66 -3.61
CA ASP A 43 15.86 -23.54 -2.73
C ASP A 43 15.29 -22.13 -2.74
N PHE A 44 16.16 -21.11 -2.68
CA PHE A 44 15.74 -19.71 -2.75
C PHE A 44 15.11 -19.34 -4.10
N ILE A 45 15.66 -19.82 -5.21
CA ILE A 45 15.09 -19.62 -6.56
C ILE A 45 13.70 -20.27 -6.65
N LEU A 46 13.58 -21.49 -6.17
CA LEU A 46 12.31 -22.23 -6.17
C LEU A 46 11.26 -21.56 -5.24
N ALA A 47 11.68 -21.08 -4.08
CA ALA A 47 10.81 -20.34 -3.16
C ALA A 47 10.24 -19.08 -3.81
N ARG A 48 11.08 -18.27 -4.49
CA ARG A 48 10.64 -17.07 -5.24
C ARG A 48 9.69 -17.45 -6.39
N GLY A 49 10.00 -18.50 -7.13
CA GLY A 49 9.14 -19.01 -8.21
C GLY A 49 7.77 -19.45 -7.69
N ASN A 50 7.73 -20.21 -6.61
CA ASN A 50 6.49 -20.65 -5.95
C ASN A 50 5.68 -19.46 -5.42
N LEU A 51 6.35 -18.45 -4.83
CA LEU A 51 5.70 -17.23 -4.38
C LEU A 51 5.05 -16.47 -5.56
N SER A 52 5.75 -16.35 -6.68
CA SER A 52 5.24 -15.73 -7.91
C SER A 52 3.98 -16.44 -8.43
N ILE A 53 4.01 -17.77 -8.51
CA ILE A 53 2.86 -18.58 -8.94
C ILE A 53 1.68 -18.39 -7.98
N LYS A 54 1.92 -18.48 -6.68
CA LYS A 54 0.89 -18.34 -5.64
C LYS A 54 0.17 -17.00 -5.72
N HIS A 55 0.89 -15.92 -5.96
CA HIS A 55 0.35 -14.57 -6.05
C HIS A 55 -0.06 -14.16 -7.46
N ARG A 56 0.08 -15.04 -8.47
CA ARG A 56 -0.12 -14.71 -9.89
C ARG A 56 0.70 -13.46 -10.24
N GLY A 57 1.96 -13.44 -9.80
CA GLY A 57 2.86 -12.32 -9.94
C GLY A 57 3.43 -12.20 -11.34
N SER A 58 3.84 -10.99 -11.71
CA SER A 58 4.61 -10.71 -12.91
C SER A 58 5.90 -9.97 -12.57
N GLU A 59 6.88 -10.08 -13.45
CA GLU A 59 8.12 -9.33 -13.36
C GLU A 59 7.83 -7.83 -13.55
N PRO A 60 8.21 -6.96 -12.60
CA PRO A 60 8.06 -5.52 -12.75
C PRO A 60 9.17 -4.94 -13.64
N ILE A 61 8.85 -3.88 -14.37
CA ILE A 61 9.83 -3.10 -15.13
C ILE A 61 10.38 -2.00 -14.21
N PHE A 62 11.70 -1.95 -14.04
CA PHE A 62 12.33 -0.89 -13.25
C PHE A 62 12.66 0.34 -14.10
N ASN A 63 12.53 1.52 -13.50
CA ASN A 63 12.92 2.79 -14.10
C ASN A 63 13.71 3.68 -13.13
N ASP A 64 14.58 4.52 -13.66
CA ASP A 64 15.41 5.46 -12.89
C ASP A 64 14.70 6.81 -12.64
N ARG A 65 13.46 6.97 -13.10
CA ARG A 65 12.69 8.23 -13.00
C ARG A 65 11.82 8.29 -11.75
N MET A 66 11.88 7.27 -10.88
CA MET A 66 11.00 7.15 -9.70
C MET A 66 9.51 7.25 -10.07
N TYR A 67 9.17 6.75 -11.23
CA TYR A 67 7.81 6.64 -11.72
C TYR A 67 7.21 5.32 -11.25
N ILE A 68 5.97 5.37 -10.83
CA ILE A 68 5.17 4.21 -10.44
C ILE A 68 3.98 4.12 -11.40
N SER A 69 3.82 2.99 -12.07
CA SER A 69 2.63 2.62 -12.83
C SER A 69 2.27 1.17 -12.51
N ILE A 70 1.41 0.99 -11.53
CA ILE A 70 0.89 -0.31 -11.14
C ILE A 70 -0.37 -0.58 -11.97
N ILE A 71 -0.37 -1.70 -12.69
CA ILE A 71 -1.49 -2.16 -13.49
C ILE A 71 -2.13 -3.36 -12.79
N ARG A 72 -3.38 -3.22 -12.35
CA ARG A 72 -4.14 -4.24 -11.65
C ARG A 72 -3.37 -4.88 -10.48
N GLY A 73 -2.76 -4.03 -9.66
CA GLY A 73 -2.04 -4.43 -8.47
C GLY A 73 -2.96 -5.01 -7.40
N ARG A 74 -2.57 -6.13 -6.80
CA ARG A 74 -3.31 -6.81 -5.73
C ARG A 74 -2.50 -6.82 -4.45
N HIS A 75 -3.18 -6.68 -3.33
CA HIS A 75 -2.53 -6.76 -2.02
C HIS A 75 -2.01 -8.18 -1.78
N PRO A 76 -0.70 -8.38 -1.53
CA PRO A 76 -0.11 -9.72 -1.49
C PRO A 76 -0.60 -10.61 -0.34
N LEU A 77 -1.13 -10.01 0.73
CA LEU A 77 -1.62 -10.75 1.91
C LEU A 77 -3.15 -10.98 1.88
N LEU A 78 -3.84 -10.51 0.84
CA LEU A 78 -5.27 -10.81 0.66
C LEU A 78 -5.45 -11.98 -0.32
N PRO A 79 -6.56 -12.76 -0.17
CA PRO A 79 -6.83 -13.86 -1.10
C PRO A 79 -6.96 -13.36 -2.54
N PRO A 80 -6.22 -13.96 -3.50
CA PRO A 80 -6.21 -13.52 -4.90
C PRO A 80 -7.58 -13.55 -5.59
N GLU A 81 -8.51 -14.35 -5.08
CA GLU A 81 -9.85 -14.54 -5.64
C GLU A 81 -10.81 -13.40 -5.23
N SER A 82 -10.61 -12.79 -4.08
CA SER A 82 -11.52 -11.79 -3.50
C SER A 82 -10.96 -10.37 -3.54
N VAL A 83 -9.65 -10.21 -3.71
CA VAL A 83 -9.02 -8.89 -3.74
C VAL A 83 -9.35 -8.15 -5.04
N VAL A 84 -9.88 -6.94 -4.92
CA VAL A 84 -10.09 -6.06 -6.07
C VAL A 84 -8.76 -5.43 -6.47
N PRO A 85 -8.33 -5.60 -7.73
CA PRO A 85 -7.08 -5.01 -8.20
C PRO A 85 -7.20 -3.49 -8.33
N VAL A 86 -6.11 -2.78 -8.05
CA VAL A 86 -6.01 -1.33 -8.16
C VAL A 86 -5.00 -0.91 -9.23
N ASP A 87 -5.31 0.16 -9.95
CA ASP A 87 -4.40 0.83 -10.87
C ASP A 87 -3.90 2.12 -10.19
N VAL A 88 -2.58 2.30 -10.12
CA VAL A 88 -1.98 3.47 -9.46
C VAL A 88 -0.90 4.06 -10.34
N GLN A 89 -0.93 5.38 -10.51
CA GLN A 89 0.13 6.14 -11.20
C GLN A 89 0.66 7.23 -10.27
N LEU A 90 1.99 7.45 -10.28
CA LEU A 90 2.66 8.49 -9.50
C LEU A 90 4.02 8.81 -10.11
N GLY A 91 4.38 10.09 -10.16
CA GLY A 91 5.72 10.54 -10.52
C GLY A 91 5.92 10.91 -11.98
N LYS A 92 4.87 10.81 -12.84
CA LYS A 92 4.91 11.25 -14.23
C LYS A 92 4.32 12.66 -14.40
N ASP A 93 3.03 12.79 -14.14
CA ASP A 93 2.27 14.03 -14.30
C ASP A 93 2.12 14.76 -12.96
N PHE A 94 2.19 14.04 -11.87
CA PHE A 94 2.13 14.54 -10.49
C PHE A 94 3.03 13.70 -9.59
N ASN A 95 3.55 14.30 -8.52
CA ASN A 95 4.39 13.65 -7.51
C ASN A 95 3.68 13.39 -6.17
N THR A 96 2.49 13.96 -5.99
CA THR A 96 1.67 13.81 -4.79
C THR A 96 0.27 13.33 -5.18
N LEU A 97 -0.19 12.23 -4.58
CA LEU A 97 -1.52 11.66 -4.77
C LEU A 97 -2.29 11.69 -3.45
N VAL A 98 -3.43 12.38 -3.43
CA VAL A 98 -4.31 12.48 -2.26
C VAL A 98 -5.54 11.59 -2.47
N ILE A 99 -5.62 10.46 -1.77
CA ILE A 99 -6.71 9.49 -1.87
C ILE A 99 -7.78 9.83 -0.84
N THR A 100 -8.99 10.04 -1.30
CA THR A 100 -10.14 10.43 -0.48
C THR A 100 -11.28 9.42 -0.57
N GLY A 101 -12.24 9.50 0.33
CA GLY A 101 -13.38 8.58 0.37
C GLY A 101 -13.64 7.99 1.77
N PRO A 102 -14.65 7.13 1.92
CA PRO A 102 -14.98 6.51 3.21
C PRO A 102 -13.86 5.57 3.69
N ASN A 103 -13.74 5.37 5.01
CA ASN A 103 -12.73 4.47 5.58
C ASN A 103 -12.91 3.01 5.13
N THR A 104 -14.15 2.59 4.96
CA THR A 104 -14.49 1.26 4.43
C THR A 104 -14.17 1.07 2.95
N GLY A 105 -13.78 2.14 2.22
CA GLY A 105 -13.55 2.12 0.77
C GLY A 105 -12.24 1.45 0.32
N GLY A 106 -11.33 1.11 1.24
CA GLY A 106 -10.06 0.44 0.91
C GLY A 106 -8.87 1.40 0.70
N LYS A 107 -8.94 2.66 1.18
CA LYS A 107 -7.83 3.64 1.10
C LYS A 107 -6.52 3.10 1.69
N THR A 108 -6.57 2.65 2.94
CA THR A 108 -5.41 2.05 3.65
C THR A 108 -4.87 0.82 2.93
N VAL A 109 -5.76 -0.03 2.38
CA VAL A 109 -5.36 -1.23 1.63
C VAL A 109 -4.65 -0.83 0.34
N THR A 110 -5.13 0.18 -0.37
CA THR A 110 -4.47 0.72 -1.57
C THR A 110 -3.08 1.26 -1.26
N LEU A 111 -2.95 2.05 -0.17
CA LEU A 111 -1.69 2.60 0.31
C LEU A 111 -0.69 1.50 0.66
N LYS A 112 -1.12 0.51 1.45
CA LYS A 112 -0.32 -0.68 1.82
C LYS A 112 0.07 -1.49 0.58
N THR A 113 -0.85 -1.68 -0.37
CA THR A 113 -0.57 -2.39 -1.62
C THR A 113 0.57 -1.73 -2.38
N LEU A 114 0.49 -0.42 -2.60
CA LEU A 114 1.53 0.33 -3.30
C LEU A 114 2.90 0.16 -2.63
N GLY A 115 3.00 0.39 -1.33
CA GLY A 115 4.25 0.24 -0.58
C GLY A 115 4.82 -1.17 -0.64
N LEU A 116 3.98 -2.18 -0.43
CA LEU A 116 4.40 -3.59 -0.46
C LEU A 116 4.88 -4.02 -1.85
N LEU A 117 4.21 -3.62 -2.93
CA LEU A 117 4.63 -3.95 -4.29
C LEU A 117 5.99 -3.34 -4.62
N VAL A 118 6.24 -2.09 -4.21
CA VAL A 118 7.56 -1.45 -4.38
C VAL A 118 8.65 -2.20 -3.62
N ILE A 119 8.40 -2.55 -2.35
CA ILE A 119 9.38 -3.28 -1.52
C ILE A 119 9.62 -4.69 -2.07
N MET A 120 8.57 -5.41 -2.48
CA MET A 120 8.70 -6.74 -3.10
C MET A 120 9.55 -6.70 -4.36
N ALA A 121 9.29 -5.74 -5.26
CA ALA A 121 10.05 -5.55 -6.48
C ALA A 121 11.54 -5.29 -6.18
N GLN A 122 11.85 -4.35 -5.29
CA GLN A 122 13.22 -4.02 -4.90
C GLN A 122 13.93 -5.16 -4.16
N SER A 123 13.17 -6.12 -3.61
CA SER A 123 13.70 -7.36 -3.04
C SER A 123 13.91 -8.47 -4.09
N GLY A 124 13.74 -8.18 -5.39
CA GLY A 124 13.92 -9.15 -6.47
C GLY A 124 12.77 -10.17 -6.59
N LEU A 125 11.57 -9.82 -6.11
CA LEU A 125 10.38 -10.65 -6.21
C LEU A 125 9.48 -10.18 -7.37
N HIS A 126 8.76 -11.10 -7.98
CA HIS A 126 7.61 -10.75 -8.80
C HIS A 126 6.52 -10.12 -7.96
N VAL A 127 5.79 -9.18 -8.55
CA VAL A 127 4.70 -8.46 -7.87
C VAL A 127 3.34 -8.97 -8.34
N PRO A 128 2.33 -9.08 -7.45
CA PRO A 128 0.97 -9.48 -7.82
C PRO A 128 0.25 -8.38 -8.60
N ALA A 129 0.71 -8.10 -9.80
CA ALA A 129 0.19 -7.10 -10.71
C ALA A 129 0.21 -7.64 -12.16
N LYS A 130 -0.43 -6.93 -13.09
CA LYS A 130 -0.39 -7.28 -14.52
C LYS A 130 0.99 -6.96 -15.11
N ALA A 131 1.43 -7.75 -16.09
CA ALA A 131 2.65 -7.46 -16.85
C ALA A 131 2.59 -6.05 -17.48
N GLY A 132 3.74 -5.38 -17.51
CA GLY A 132 3.83 -3.96 -17.88
C GLY A 132 3.75 -3.00 -16.68
N THR A 133 3.64 -3.51 -15.46
CA THR A 133 3.78 -2.70 -14.25
C THR A 133 5.20 -2.15 -14.17
N GLU A 134 5.32 -0.81 -14.06
CA GLU A 134 6.60 -0.11 -13.94
C GLU A 134 6.76 0.44 -12.52
N LEU A 135 7.96 0.27 -11.94
CA LEU A 135 8.27 0.73 -10.60
C LEU A 135 9.62 1.46 -10.57
N GLY A 136 9.63 2.63 -9.93
CA GLY A 136 10.87 3.34 -9.65
C GLY A 136 11.68 2.67 -8.55
N VAL A 137 12.99 2.90 -8.54
CA VAL A 137 13.88 2.47 -7.47
C VAL A 137 13.95 3.57 -6.40
N PHE A 138 13.42 3.28 -5.22
CA PHE A 138 13.43 4.20 -4.09
C PHE A 138 14.48 3.79 -3.06
N HIS A 139 15.23 4.75 -2.54
CA HIS A 139 16.19 4.47 -1.48
C HIS A 139 15.51 4.29 -0.12
N HIS A 140 14.38 4.96 0.09
CA HIS A 140 13.55 4.81 1.28
C HIS A 140 12.08 4.71 0.91
N VAL A 141 11.39 3.80 1.57
CA VAL A 141 9.93 3.76 1.64
C VAL A 141 9.58 4.07 3.09
N LEU A 142 9.04 5.25 3.34
CA LEU A 142 8.67 5.73 4.66
C LEU A 142 7.15 5.75 4.77
N ALA A 143 6.64 5.20 5.85
CA ALA A 143 5.20 5.05 6.01
C ALA A 143 4.76 5.45 7.42
N ASP A 144 3.68 6.22 7.49
CA ASP A 144 2.86 6.42 8.68
C ASP A 144 1.51 5.78 8.40
N ILE A 145 1.37 4.51 8.75
CA ILE A 145 0.19 3.66 8.48
C ILE A 145 -0.08 2.83 9.74
N GLY A 146 -1.18 3.09 10.40
CA GLY A 146 -1.58 2.30 11.55
C GLY A 146 -2.92 2.74 12.11
N ASP A 147 -3.78 1.77 12.44
CA ASP A 147 -4.91 1.95 13.35
C ASP A 147 -4.38 1.73 14.77
N GLU A 148 -4.04 2.77 15.48
CA GLU A 148 -3.83 2.68 16.92
C GLU A 148 -5.21 2.58 17.64
N GLN A 149 -5.94 1.48 17.39
CA GLN A 149 -7.15 1.13 18.16
C GLN A 149 -6.81 0.51 19.52
N ASP A 150 -5.67 0.81 20.07
CA ASP A 150 -5.38 0.49 21.47
C ASP A 150 -6.13 1.48 22.38
N ILE A 151 -7.16 0.95 23.04
CA ILE A 151 -8.16 1.65 23.82
C ILE A 151 -7.60 2.49 24.98
N GLU A 152 -6.33 2.34 25.33
CA GLU A 152 -5.69 3.04 26.44
C GLU A 152 -4.97 4.36 26.11
N GLN A 153 -4.92 4.81 24.84
CA GLN A 153 -4.05 5.93 24.45
C GLN A 153 -4.64 6.93 23.43
N SER A 154 -5.84 7.47 23.65
CA SER A 154 -6.44 8.45 22.71
C SER A 154 -5.69 9.79 22.56
N LEU A 155 -4.87 10.21 23.53
CA LEU A 155 -3.93 11.34 23.41
C LEU A 155 -2.58 10.94 22.81
N SER A 156 -2.30 9.62 22.72
CA SER A 156 -1.06 9.08 22.16
C SER A 156 -1.12 8.92 20.65
N THR A 157 -2.30 8.72 20.05
CA THR A 157 -2.47 8.52 18.60
C THR A 157 -2.00 9.72 17.79
N PHE A 158 -2.54 10.92 18.02
CA PHE A 158 -2.11 12.12 17.32
C PHE A 158 -0.63 12.43 17.54
N SER A 159 -0.16 12.31 18.79
CA SER A 159 1.25 12.53 19.13
C SER A 159 2.19 11.49 18.51
N GLY A 160 1.72 10.24 18.37
CA GLY A 160 2.43 9.15 17.69
C GLY A 160 2.59 9.44 16.20
N HIS A 161 1.47 9.74 15.51
CA HIS A 161 1.47 10.16 14.11
C HIS A 161 2.37 11.38 13.88
N MET A 162 2.28 12.41 14.74
CA MET A 162 3.13 13.60 14.61
C MET A 162 4.62 13.28 14.74
N LYS A 163 5.02 12.41 15.66
CA LYS A 163 6.42 11.98 15.77
C LYS A 163 6.88 11.24 14.52
N SER A 164 6.05 10.35 13.98
CA SER A 164 6.32 9.62 12.75
C SER A 164 6.46 10.58 11.56
N ILE A 165 5.52 11.51 11.41
CA ILE A 165 5.56 12.53 10.36
C ILE A 165 6.81 13.42 10.46
N ILE A 166 7.21 13.84 11.67
CA ILE A 166 8.44 14.60 11.89
C ILE A 166 9.68 13.81 11.46
N ASP A 167 9.77 12.50 11.82
CA ASP A 167 10.87 11.64 11.37
C ASP A 167 10.87 11.48 9.84
N ILE A 168 9.70 11.30 9.24
CA ILE A 168 9.53 11.25 7.79
C ILE A 168 10.04 12.55 7.14
N LEU A 169 9.64 13.72 7.63
CA LEU A 169 10.07 15.01 7.11
C LEU A 169 11.60 15.20 7.20
N HIS A 170 12.24 14.72 8.25
CA HIS A 170 13.72 14.77 8.38
C HIS A 170 14.43 13.86 7.38
N ARG A 171 13.81 12.77 6.98
CA ARG A 171 14.38 11.74 6.07
C ARG A 171 13.88 11.85 4.63
N ALA A 172 12.89 12.72 4.38
CA ALA A 172 12.29 12.91 3.07
C ALA A 172 13.23 13.64 2.10
N TYR A 173 13.49 13.00 0.96
CA TYR A 173 14.24 13.57 -0.16
C TYR A 173 13.72 12.95 -1.49
N PRO A 174 14.06 13.49 -2.67
CA PRO A 174 13.42 13.09 -3.94
C PRO A 174 13.41 11.59 -4.24
N ALA A 175 14.38 10.82 -3.74
CA ALA A 175 14.46 9.38 -3.92
C ALA A 175 13.69 8.58 -2.84
N ALA A 176 12.81 9.19 -2.08
CA ALA A 176 11.94 8.53 -1.13
C ALA A 176 10.50 8.40 -1.66
N LEU A 177 9.83 7.32 -1.25
CA LEU A 177 8.40 7.13 -1.37
C LEU A 177 7.79 7.29 0.02
N ILE A 178 6.83 8.22 0.15
CA ILE A 178 6.16 8.54 1.41
C ILE A 178 4.70 8.07 1.34
N LEU A 179 4.27 7.36 2.38
CA LEU A 179 2.92 6.81 2.50
C LEU A 179 2.31 7.30 3.82
N LEU A 180 1.28 8.14 3.74
CA LEU A 180 0.62 8.74 4.92
C LEU A 180 -0.83 8.31 4.97
N ASP A 181 -1.23 7.62 6.03
CA ASP A 181 -2.63 7.22 6.22
C ASP A 181 -3.35 8.19 7.15
N GLU A 182 -4.61 8.50 6.85
CA GLU A 182 -5.49 9.39 7.61
C GLU A 182 -4.87 10.74 8.00
N LEU A 183 -4.10 11.34 7.09
CA LEU A 183 -3.37 12.58 7.34
C LEU A 183 -4.29 13.70 7.83
N GLY A 184 -3.93 14.28 8.98
CA GLY A 184 -4.65 15.38 9.64
C GLY A 184 -5.77 14.93 10.58
N SER A 185 -5.96 13.62 10.80
CA SER A 185 -6.94 13.08 11.76
C SER A 185 -6.44 13.13 13.21
N GLY A 186 -7.35 12.93 14.16
CA GLY A 186 -7.01 12.77 15.58
C GLY A 186 -6.86 14.08 16.38
N THR A 187 -7.13 15.25 15.78
CA THR A 187 -7.11 16.56 16.45
C THR A 187 -8.30 17.43 16.01
N ASP A 188 -8.29 18.71 16.42
CA ASP A 188 -9.27 19.69 15.90
C ASP A 188 -9.23 19.72 14.36
N PRO A 189 -10.39 19.65 13.68
CA PRO A 189 -10.43 19.58 12.21
C PRO A 189 -9.72 20.74 11.50
N SER A 190 -9.77 21.95 12.07
CA SER A 190 -9.14 23.14 11.48
C SER A 190 -7.62 23.10 11.62
N GLU A 191 -7.11 22.71 12.81
CA GLU A 191 -5.68 22.55 13.06
C GLU A 191 -5.12 21.35 12.28
N GLY A 192 -5.84 20.23 12.29
CA GLY A 192 -5.46 19.02 11.56
C GLY A 192 -5.35 19.26 10.06
N SER A 193 -6.31 19.96 9.46
CA SER A 193 -6.26 20.28 8.04
C SER A 193 -5.11 21.22 7.70
N ALA A 194 -4.86 22.24 8.53
CA ALA A 194 -3.75 23.18 8.31
C ALA A 194 -2.37 22.50 8.39
N LEU A 195 -2.17 21.64 9.39
CA LEU A 195 -0.95 20.83 9.53
C LEU A 195 -0.76 19.87 8.35
N ALA A 196 -1.83 19.19 7.95
CA ALA A 196 -1.79 18.27 6.83
C ALA A 196 -1.44 18.96 5.50
N MET A 197 -2.02 20.12 5.22
CA MET A 197 -1.66 20.92 4.05
C MET A 197 -0.19 21.34 4.09
N ALA A 198 0.33 21.81 5.24
CA ALA A 198 1.73 22.19 5.39
C ALA A 198 2.69 21.01 5.17
N VAL A 199 2.36 19.82 5.66
CA VAL A 199 3.14 18.59 5.44
C VAL A 199 3.16 18.20 3.96
N LEU A 200 2.00 18.23 3.29
CA LEU A 200 1.92 17.89 1.86
C LEU A 200 2.68 18.90 1.00
N ASP A 201 2.55 20.20 1.30
CA ASP A 201 3.25 21.26 0.60
C ASP A 201 4.77 21.12 0.72
N GLU A 202 5.26 20.85 1.91
CA GLU A 202 6.69 20.65 2.18
C GLU A 202 7.23 19.42 1.44
N LEU A 203 6.54 18.27 1.49
CA LEU A 203 6.94 17.06 0.77
C LEU A 203 6.90 17.26 -0.75
N HIS A 204 5.87 17.95 -1.23
CA HIS A 204 5.71 18.27 -2.63
C HIS A 204 6.82 19.19 -3.14
N SER A 205 7.13 20.28 -2.42
CA SER A 205 8.19 21.23 -2.78
C SER A 205 9.58 20.58 -2.86
N ARG A 206 9.81 19.53 -2.06
CA ARG A 206 11.03 18.72 -2.13
C ARG A 206 11.05 17.72 -3.28
N GLY A 207 9.99 17.64 -4.09
CA GLY A 207 9.87 16.70 -5.21
C GLY A 207 9.76 15.23 -4.79
N VAL A 208 9.33 14.94 -3.55
CA VAL A 208 9.17 13.59 -3.00
C VAL A 208 7.92 12.93 -3.59
N ARG A 209 7.98 11.62 -3.83
CA ARG A 209 6.79 10.84 -4.23
C ARG A 209 5.96 10.55 -2.99
N THR A 210 4.77 11.15 -2.92
CA THR A 210 3.90 11.09 -1.74
C THR A 210 2.54 10.55 -2.10
N VAL A 211 2.04 9.59 -1.33
CA VAL A 211 0.63 9.17 -1.36
C VAL A 211 0.06 9.35 0.04
N ALA A 212 -0.98 10.14 0.14
CA ALA A 212 -1.67 10.39 1.40
C ALA A 212 -3.14 9.99 1.30
N THR A 213 -3.69 9.40 2.36
CA THR A 213 -5.13 9.21 2.48
C THR A 213 -5.69 10.23 3.47
N THR A 214 -6.91 10.67 3.23
CA THR A 214 -7.61 11.58 4.14
C THR A 214 -9.11 11.54 3.93
N HIS A 215 -9.85 11.98 4.93
CA HIS A 215 -11.29 12.28 4.83
C HIS A 215 -11.57 13.80 4.92
N ILE A 216 -10.53 14.62 5.02
CA ILE A 216 -10.61 16.07 5.18
C ILE A 216 -10.85 16.73 3.82
N ASN A 217 -11.90 17.58 3.74
CA ASN A 217 -12.31 18.18 2.48
C ASN A 217 -11.38 19.33 2.01
N GLU A 218 -10.81 20.06 2.95
CA GLU A 218 -9.84 21.13 2.69
C GLU A 218 -8.62 20.60 1.94
N LEU A 219 -8.18 19.34 2.23
CA LEU A 219 -7.08 18.72 1.52
C LEU A 219 -7.44 18.35 0.09
N LYS A 220 -8.70 18.02 -0.19
CA LYS A 220 -9.18 17.77 -1.57
C LYS A 220 -9.05 19.04 -2.42
N VAL A 221 -9.49 20.17 -1.85
CA VAL A 221 -9.37 21.49 -2.52
C VAL A 221 -7.92 21.83 -2.72
N PHE A 222 -7.11 21.70 -1.67
CA PHE A 222 -5.68 21.99 -1.72
C PHE A 222 -4.97 21.20 -2.82
N ALA A 223 -5.19 19.88 -2.89
CA ALA A 223 -4.61 19.02 -3.93
C ALA A 223 -5.11 19.38 -5.33
N HIS A 224 -6.37 19.88 -5.46
CA HIS A 224 -6.93 20.26 -6.76
C HIS A 224 -6.33 21.55 -7.32
N ILE A 225 -6.01 22.52 -6.46
CA ILE A 225 -5.45 23.81 -6.88
C ILE A 225 -3.93 23.84 -6.96
N SER A 226 -3.27 22.83 -6.40
CA SER A 226 -1.80 22.73 -6.37
C SER A 226 -1.29 21.98 -7.60
N GLU A 227 -0.51 22.65 -8.44
CA GLU A 227 0.11 22.03 -9.61
C GLU A 227 1.04 20.90 -9.19
N GLY A 228 0.96 19.75 -9.87
CA GLY A 228 1.75 18.54 -9.53
C GLY A 228 1.25 17.73 -8.34
N MET A 229 0.09 18.09 -7.79
CA MET A 229 -0.71 17.23 -6.91
C MET A 229 -1.95 16.72 -7.63
N GLU A 230 -2.40 15.53 -7.32
CA GLU A 230 -3.60 14.95 -7.92
C GLU A 230 -4.50 14.33 -6.86
N ASN A 231 -5.82 14.46 -7.05
CA ASN A 231 -6.81 13.78 -6.25
C ASN A 231 -7.09 12.39 -6.78
N ALA A 232 -7.39 11.48 -5.86
CA ALA A 232 -8.01 10.20 -6.20
C ALA A 232 -9.13 9.88 -5.21
N SER A 233 -10.07 9.05 -5.64
CA SER A 233 -11.14 8.57 -4.78
C SER A 233 -11.33 7.07 -4.89
N MET A 234 -11.77 6.47 -3.78
CA MET A 234 -12.29 5.11 -3.82
C MET A 234 -13.74 5.15 -4.35
N GLU A 235 -13.98 4.39 -5.42
CA GLU A 235 -15.31 4.30 -6.01
C GLU A 235 -16.29 3.66 -5.03
N PHE A 236 -17.49 4.24 -4.95
CA PHE A 236 -18.58 3.76 -4.11
C PHE A 236 -19.83 3.60 -4.99
N ASP A 237 -20.49 2.45 -4.90
CA ASP A 237 -21.74 2.22 -5.61
C ASP A 237 -22.93 2.70 -4.75
N PRO A 238 -23.60 3.78 -5.12
CA PRO A 238 -24.73 4.29 -4.37
C PRO A 238 -25.94 3.37 -4.40
N LEU A 239 -26.08 2.47 -5.38
CA LEU A 239 -27.21 1.56 -5.50
C LEU A 239 -27.11 0.39 -4.52
N THR A 240 -25.90 -0.15 -4.35
CA THR A 240 -25.64 -1.27 -3.45
C THR A 240 -25.15 -0.84 -2.08
N LEU A 241 -24.93 0.45 -1.84
CA LEU A 241 -24.29 1.02 -0.64
C LEU A 241 -22.96 0.35 -0.29
N SER A 242 -22.23 -0.10 -1.28
CA SER A 242 -21.02 -0.88 -1.10
C SER A 242 -19.82 -0.23 -1.79
N PRO A 243 -18.62 -0.29 -1.20
CA PRO A 243 -17.42 0.11 -1.89
C PRO A 243 -17.11 -0.88 -3.02
N THR A 244 -16.73 -0.37 -4.19
CA THR A 244 -16.24 -1.21 -5.30
C THR A 244 -14.75 -1.51 -5.15
N PHE A 245 -14.06 -0.84 -4.23
CA PHE A 245 -12.61 -0.89 -4.00
C PHE A 245 -11.76 -0.47 -5.21
N ARG A 246 -12.34 0.18 -6.21
CA ARG A 246 -11.61 0.74 -7.35
C ARG A 246 -11.10 2.14 -7.03
N LEU A 247 -9.88 2.45 -7.46
CA LEU A 247 -9.30 3.77 -7.33
C LEU A 247 -9.54 4.57 -8.61
N LEU A 248 -10.12 5.77 -8.48
CA LEU A 248 -10.36 6.70 -9.56
C LEU A 248 -9.41 7.90 -9.40
N ILE A 249 -8.34 7.95 -10.19
CA ILE A 249 -7.37 9.05 -10.16
C ILE A 249 -7.93 10.25 -10.93
N GLY A 250 -7.69 11.48 -10.44
CA GLY A 250 -8.16 12.74 -10.98
C GLY A 250 -9.60 13.08 -10.60
N VAL A 251 -10.17 12.35 -9.65
CA VAL A 251 -11.53 12.56 -9.15
C VAL A 251 -11.49 12.66 -7.64
N PRO A 252 -11.82 13.81 -7.03
CA PRO A 252 -11.94 13.91 -5.58
C PRO A 252 -13.15 13.11 -5.08
N GLY A 253 -13.00 12.47 -3.91
CA GLY A 253 -14.07 11.65 -3.33
C GLY A 253 -15.26 12.48 -2.85
N GLN A 254 -16.46 11.94 -3.08
CA GLN A 254 -17.71 12.51 -2.56
C GLN A 254 -17.96 12.05 -1.12
N SER A 255 -18.62 12.92 -0.36
CA SER A 255 -19.14 12.56 0.96
C SER A 255 -20.55 11.99 0.80
N ASN A 256 -20.70 10.69 1.00
CA ASN A 256 -21.98 9.99 0.77
C ASN A 256 -22.80 9.78 2.07
N ALA A 257 -22.39 10.40 3.19
CA ALA A 257 -22.99 10.14 4.49
C ALA A 257 -24.51 10.42 4.53
N LEU A 258 -24.98 11.52 3.93
CA LEU A 258 -26.40 11.86 3.88
C LEU A 258 -27.19 10.90 2.99
N THR A 259 -26.63 10.53 1.84
CA THR A 259 -27.23 9.55 0.91
C THR A 259 -27.35 8.18 1.56
N VAL A 260 -26.30 7.73 2.25
CA VAL A 260 -26.32 6.48 3.01
C VAL A 260 -27.35 6.54 4.14
N ALA A 261 -27.44 7.63 4.89
CA ALA A 261 -28.42 7.79 5.96
C ALA A 261 -29.87 7.77 5.42
N GLU A 262 -30.13 8.43 4.27
CA GLU A 262 -31.42 8.41 3.59
C GLU A 262 -31.83 7.00 3.18
N MET A 263 -30.94 6.25 2.56
CA MET A 263 -31.19 4.88 2.12
C MET A 263 -31.34 3.89 3.28
N LEU A 264 -30.70 4.16 4.42
CA LEU A 264 -30.90 3.40 5.66
C LEU A 264 -32.22 3.74 6.40
N GLY A 265 -33.03 4.66 5.84
CA GLY A 265 -34.35 4.97 6.35
C GLY A 265 -34.43 6.20 7.26
N MET A 266 -33.40 7.07 7.25
CA MET A 266 -33.50 8.34 7.97
C MET A 266 -34.59 9.21 7.33
N PRO A 267 -35.52 9.81 8.14
CA PRO A 267 -36.61 10.64 7.62
C PRO A 267 -36.09 11.80 6.76
N ALA A 268 -36.77 12.04 5.62
CA ALA A 268 -36.38 13.08 4.69
C ALA A 268 -36.29 14.48 5.30
N GLU A 269 -37.13 14.76 6.31
CA GLU A 269 -37.08 16.01 7.06
C GLU A 269 -35.75 16.19 7.82
N MET A 270 -35.23 15.09 8.41
CA MET A 270 -33.95 15.11 9.10
C MET A 270 -32.79 15.29 8.12
N ILE A 271 -32.85 14.64 6.96
CA ILE A 271 -31.84 14.81 5.88
C ILE A 271 -31.85 16.27 5.39
N ASN A 272 -33.03 16.85 5.10
CA ASN A 272 -33.15 18.24 4.68
C ASN A 272 -32.64 19.22 5.75
N LYS A 273 -32.91 18.93 7.00
CA LYS A 273 -32.40 19.72 8.14
C LYS A 273 -30.88 19.62 8.23
N ALA A 274 -30.31 18.43 8.10
CA ALA A 274 -28.85 18.25 8.07
C ALA A 274 -28.21 19.02 6.91
N ARG A 275 -28.78 18.96 5.70
CA ARG A 275 -28.33 19.75 4.55
C ARG A 275 -28.36 21.26 4.81
N SER A 276 -29.34 21.74 5.55
CA SER A 276 -29.43 23.18 5.88
C SER A 276 -28.32 23.67 6.84
N TYR A 277 -27.70 22.79 7.58
CA TYR A 277 -26.54 23.07 8.44
C TYR A 277 -25.20 23.02 7.71
N MET A 278 -25.16 22.45 6.51
CA MET A 278 -23.95 22.46 5.68
C MET A 278 -23.69 23.86 5.14
N ARG A 279 -22.40 24.27 5.15
CA ARG A 279 -21.99 25.58 4.60
C ARG A 279 -22.29 25.63 3.11
N LYS A 280 -22.78 26.78 2.60
CA LYS A 280 -23.13 26.98 1.18
C LYS A 280 -21.97 26.72 0.24
N ASP A 281 -20.77 27.21 0.60
CA ASP A 281 -19.54 27.02 -0.19
C ASP A 281 -19.17 25.53 -0.39
N PHE A 282 -19.59 24.69 0.56
CA PHE A 282 -19.39 23.25 0.53
C PHE A 282 -20.33 22.56 -0.47
N LEU A 283 -21.59 23.01 -0.52
CA LEU A 283 -22.61 22.44 -1.42
C LEU A 283 -22.33 22.72 -2.90
N ASP A 284 -21.72 23.85 -3.20
CA ASP A 284 -21.38 24.22 -4.58
C ASP A 284 -20.16 23.45 -5.07
N LEU A 285 -19.16 23.22 -4.21
CA LEU A 285 -18.01 22.38 -4.52
C LEU A 285 -18.43 20.89 -4.72
N GLU A 286 -19.30 20.36 -3.87
CA GLU A 286 -19.81 18.99 -4.02
C GLU A 286 -20.57 18.79 -5.34
N LYS A 287 -21.31 19.79 -5.83
CA LYS A 287 -22.01 19.69 -7.13
C LYS A 287 -21.03 19.59 -8.30
N VAL A 288 -19.96 20.40 -8.30
CA VAL A 288 -18.93 20.36 -9.33
C VAL A 288 -18.20 19.00 -9.29
N VAL A 289 -17.83 18.54 -8.10
CA VAL A 289 -17.18 17.25 -7.90
C VAL A 289 -18.08 16.12 -8.35
N SER A 290 -19.39 16.15 -8.02
CA SER A 290 -20.37 15.15 -8.45
C SER A 290 -20.47 15.03 -9.96
N GLY A 291 -20.51 16.16 -10.68
CA GLY A 291 -20.54 16.17 -12.13
C GLY A 291 -19.30 15.54 -12.76
N LEU A 292 -18.11 15.84 -12.24
CA LEU A 292 -16.84 15.28 -12.72
C LEU A 292 -16.73 13.77 -12.46
N VAL A 293 -17.24 13.30 -11.31
CA VAL A 293 -17.27 11.87 -10.96
C VAL A 293 -18.14 11.09 -11.92
N GLU A 294 -19.35 11.59 -12.20
CA GLU A 294 -20.29 10.93 -13.13
C GLU A 294 -19.73 10.84 -14.54
N GLU A 295 -19.13 11.93 -15.04
CA GLU A 295 -18.57 12.00 -16.38
C GLU A 295 -17.38 11.04 -16.54
N ARG A 296 -16.48 11.00 -15.56
CA ARG A 296 -15.30 10.12 -15.59
C ARG A 296 -15.64 8.65 -15.35
N SER A 297 -16.63 8.36 -14.50
CA SER A 297 -17.14 6.99 -14.31
C SER A 297 -17.77 6.44 -15.59
N LYS A 298 -18.47 7.28 -16.39
CA LYS A 298 -18.95 6.92 -17.72
C LYS A 298 -17.79 6.63 -18.67
N LEU A 299 -16.81 7.50 -18.75
CA LEU A 299 -15.63 7.32 -19.61
C LEU A 299 -14.84 6.04 -19.26
N SER A 300 -14.69 5.74 -17.99
CA SER A 300 -14.02 4.50 -17.55
C SER A 300 -14.76 3.25 -17.97
N ARG A 301 -16.09 3.23 -17.81
CA ARG A 301 -16.95 2.10 -18.25
C ARG A 301 -16.96 1.93 -19.77
N ASP A 302 -16.92 3.02 -20.50
CA ASP A 302 -16.90 2.97 -21.97
C ASP A 302 -15.54 2.49 -22.49
N ASN A 303 -14.45 2.88 -21.84
CA ASN A 303 -13.11 2.36 -22.15
C ASN A 303 -12.97 0.86 -21.82
N GLU A 304 -13.50 0.39 -20.68
CA GLU A 304 -13.53 -1.04 -20.36
C GLU A 304 -14.28 -1.85 -21.43
N LYS A 305 -15.43 -1.37 -21.90
CA LYS A 305 -16.18 -2.02 -22.98
C LYS A 305 -15.41 -2.05 -24.31
N ILE A 306 -14.65 -1.01 -24.61
CA ILE A 306 -13.82 -0.96 -25.82
C ILE A 306 -12.63 -1.94 -25.73
N GLU A 307 -12.05 -2.12 -24.53
CA GLU A 307 -10.98 -3.10 -24.33
C GLU A 307 -11.50 -4.56 -24.36
N GLU A 308 -12.71 -4.81 -23.88
CA GLU A 308 -13.35 -6.13 -23.97
C GLU A 308 -13.78 -6.51 -25.39
N MET A 309 -13.95 -5.54 -26.30
CA MET A 309 -14.29 -5.76 -27.71
C MET A 309 -13.08 -5.92 -28.63
N LYS A 310 -11.85 -5.75 -28.12
CA LYS A 310 -10.57 -5.97 -28.84
C LYS A 310 -9.98 -7.33 -28.51
#